data_c99caabfc1897909d9c29dfca923d818
#
_entry.id   c99caabfc1897909d9c29dfca923d818
#
_cell.length_a   1.000
_cell.length_b   1.000
_cell.length_c   1.000
_cell.angle_alpha   90.00
_cell.angle_beta   90.00
_cell.angle_gamma   90.00
#
_symmetry.space_group_name_H-M   'P 1'
#
loop_
_entity.id
_entity.type
_entity.pdbx_description
1 polymer ?
#
loop_
_entity_poly.entity_id
_entity_poly.type
_entity_poly.pdbx_seq_one_letter_code
_entity_poly.pdbx_strand_id
1 'polypeptide(L)'
;YYRLYNLNEGEHHLTLKAWDIYNNSTTVSIDFTVVRSENLSVDNLMNIPNPMTNYTRFEFEHNQKGPLDIEISIYNISGQRVKTITESRYGTSTRIEPIVWDGTSDNGSKLPAGVYIYNVFVTNGKSEKTSAYSKLVISN
;
A
#
# COMPACT_ATOMS: atom_id res chain seq x y z
N TYR A 1 -24.44 -6.94 0.65
CA TYR A 1 -23.33 -5.99 0.74
C TYR A 1 -23.12 -5.30 -0.62
N TYR A 2 -23.48 -4.02 -0.71
CA TYR A 2 -23.21 -3.21 -1.90
C TYR A 2 -22.01 -2.30 -1.60
N ARG A 3 -21.01 -2.32 -2.49
CA ARG A 3 -19.88 -1.39 -2.45
C ARG A 3 -20.05 -0.38 -3.57
N LEU A 4 -19.95 0.88 -3.23
CA LEU A 4 -19.90 1.97 -4.20
C LEU A 4 -18.46 2.19 -4.63
N TYR A 5 -18.21 2.15 -5.93
CA TYR A 5 -16.87 2.32 -6.50
C TYR A 5 -16.81 3.58 -7.36
N ASN A 6 -15.63 4.18 -7.43
CA ASN A 6 -15.33 5.30 -8.34
C ASN A 6 -16.24 6.53 -8.17
N LEU A 7 -16.63 6.84 -6.93
CA LEU A 7 -17.34 8.07 -6.65
C LEU A 7 -16.38 9.27 -6.79
N ASN A 8 -16.85 10.32 -7.45
CA ASN A 8 -16.16 11.59 -7.47
C ASN A 8 -16.23 12.28 -6.10
N GLU A 9 -15.29 13.21 -5.85
CA GLU A 9 -15.41 14.07 -4.67
C GLU A 9 -16.67 14.92 -4.74
N GLY A 10 -17.27 15.18 -3.60
CA GLY A 10 -18.44 16.02 -3.46
C GLY A 10 -19.60 15.36 -2.72
N GLU A 11 -20.71 16.04 -2.75
CA GLU A 11 -21.94 15.55 -2.14
C GLU A 11 -22.63 14.51 -3.02
N HIS A 12 -23.06 13.42 -2.41
CA HIS A 12 -23.78 12.33 -3.08
C HIS A 12 -25.06 12.02 -2.34
N HIS A 13 -26.09 11.69 -3.09
CA HIS A 13 -27.39 11.28 -2.60
C HIS A 13 -27.67 9.83 -3.00
N LEU A 14 -27.89 8.96 -2.04
CA LEU A 14 -28.25 7.57 -2.26
C LEU A 14 -29.68 7.33 -1.81
N THR A 15 -30.51 6.82 -2.72
CA THR A 15 -31.87 6.39 -2.44
C THR A 15 -31.99 4.90 -2.60
N LEU A 16 -32.46 4.23 -1.56
CA LEU A 16 -32.76 2.79 -1.58
C LEU A 16 -34.28 2.60 -1.46
N LYS A 17 -34.84 1.79 -2.36
CA LYS A 17 -36.22 1.39 -2.31
C LYS A 17 -36.31 -0.13 -2.19
N ALA A 18 -36.94 -0.60 -1.14
CA ALA A 18 -37.13 -2.02 -0.89
C ALA A 18 -38.64 -2.34 -0.92
N TRP A 19 -38.98 -3.49 -1.47
CA TRP A 19 -40.34 -4.03 -1.52
C TRP A 19 -40.43 -5.30 -0.70
N ASP A 20 -41.57 -5.47 -0.01
CA ASP A 20 -41.88 -6.74 0.60
C ASP A 20 -42.67 -7.65 -0.36
N ILE A 21 -42.97 -8.86 0.08
CA ILE A 21 -43.71 -9.86 -0.73
C ILE A 21 -45.18 -9.45 -1.01
N TYR A 22 -45.69 -8.44 -0.33
CA TYR A 22 -47.03 -7.89 -0.52
C TYR A 22 -47.06 -6.62 -1.37
N ASN A 23 -45.92 -6.30 -2.01
CA ASN A 23 -45.75 -5.12 -2.86
C ASN A 23 -45.83 -3.77 -2.10
N ASN A 24 -45.61 -3.77 -0.80
CA ASN A 24 -45.38 -2.54 -0.05
C ASN A 24 -43.89 -2.12 -0.22
N SER A 25 -43.65 -0.85 -0.33
CA SER A 25 -42.29 -0.34 -0.49
C SER A 25 -41.92 0.65 0.61
N THR A 26 -40.65 0.59 1.01
CA THR A 26 -40.01 1.56 1.88
C THR A 26 -38.86 2.21 1.14
N THR A 27 -38.75 3.52 1.22
CA THR A 27 -37.68 4.31 0.64
C THR A 27 -36.86 4.94 1.75
N VAL A 28 -35.52 4.74 1.69
CA VAL A 28 -34.58 5.38 2.59
C VAL A 28 -33.58 6.15 1.73
N SER A 29 -33.32 7.39 2.12
CA SER A 29 -32.34 8.25 1.46
C SER A 29 -31.23 8.63 2.42
N ILE A 30 -30.01 8.64 1.94
CA ILE A 30 -28.80 9.02 2.67
C ILE A 30 -28.04 10.04 1.85
N ASP A 31 -27.73 11.17 2.46
CA ASP A 31 -26.77 12.14 1.92
C ASP A 31 -25.41 11.89 2.55
N PHE A 32 -24.38 11.81 1.72
CA PHE A 32 -23.01 11.66 2.19
C PHE A 32 -22.05 12.44 1.29
N THR A 33 -20.95 12.86 1.87
CA THR A 33 -19.89 13.58 1.16
C THR A 33 -18.69 12.66 0.97
N VAL A 34 -18.24 12.53 -0.27
CA VAL A 34 -16.96 11.88 -0.58
C VAL A 34 -15.85 12.92 -0.51
N VAL A 35 -14.96 12.76 0.46
CA VAL A 35 -13.74 13.57 0.59
C VAL A 35 -12.57 12.65 0.28
N ARG A 36 -11.70 13.06 -0.63
CA ARG A 36 -10.41 12.39 -0.77
C ARG A 36 -9.56 12.75 0.42
N SER A 37 -8.93 11.73 1.02
CA SER A 37 -7.86 11.98 1.95
C SER A 37 -6.75 12.70 1.20
N GLU A 38 -6.51 13.97 1.50
CA GLU A 38 -5.38 14.73 0.93
C GLU A 38 -4.05 14.24 1.49
N ASN A 39 -4.07 13.53 2.61
CA ASN A 39 -2.87 13.01 3.25
C ASN A 39 -2.36 11.77 2.51
N LEU A 40 -1.04 11.71 2.34
CA LEU A 40 -0.37 10.56 1.75
C LEU A 40 -0.66 9.29 2.56
N SER A 41 -1.16 8.25 1.90
CA SER A 41 -1.33 6.90 2.49
C SER A 41 -0.55 5.85 1.71
N VAL A 42 -0.12 4.81 2.43
CA VAL A 42 0.45 3.58 1.90
C VAL A 42 -0.36 2.42 2.45
N ASP A 43 -0.95 1.64 1.56
CA ASP A 43 -1.84 0.54 1.88
C ASP A 43 -1.40 -0.74 1.17
N ASN A 44 -1.85 -1.89 1.65
CA ASN A 44 -1.61 -3.20 1.03
C ASN A 44 -0.13 -3.49 0.74
N LEU A 45 0.75 -3.11 1.67
CA LEU A 45 2.17 -3.39 1.57
C LEU A 45 2.43 -4.89 1.59
N MET A 46 3.12 -5.39 0.57
CA MET A 46 3.50 -6.79 0.46
C MET A 46 4.81 -6.95 -0.28
N ASN A 47 5.41 -8.12 -0.12
CA ASN A 47 6.50 -8.57 -0.98
C ASN A 47 6.17 -9.95 -1.56
N ILE A 48 6.49 -10.16 -2.83
CA ILE A 48 6.16 -11.38 -3.58
C ILE A 48 7.39 -11.83 -4.37
N PRO A 49 7.80 -13.09 -4.25
CA PRO A 49 7.34 -14.12 -3.32
C PRO A 49 7.76 -13.85 -1.87
N ASN A 50 6.97 -14.38 -0.92
CA ASN A 50 7.29 -14.41 0.50
C ASN A 50 6.79 -15.74 1.07
N PRO A 51 7.65 -16.71 1.46
CA PRO A 51 9.12 -16.61 1.51
C PRO A 51 9.79 -16.39 0.16
N MET A 52 10.90 -15.64 0.17
CA MET A 52 11.75 -15.49 -0.99
C MET A 52 12.92 -16.46 -0.98
N THR A 53 13.43 -16.81 -2.17
CA THR A 53 14.68 -17.57 -2.34
C THR A 53 15.76 -16.72 -3.00
N ASN A 54 15.55 -16.33 -4.24
CA ASN A 54 16.54 -15.58 -5.03
C ASN A 54 16.23 -14.09 -5.11
N TYR A 55 14.95 -13.73 -5.12
CA TYR A 55 14.49 -12.35 -5.18
C TYR A 55 13.08 -12.22 -4.60
N THR A 56 12.71 -11.00 -4.32
CA THR A 56 11.32 -10.60 -4.04
C THR A 56 11.03 -9.25 -4.67
N ARG A 57 9.76 -8.90 -4.78
CA ARG A 57 9.29 -7.61 -5.27
C ARG A 57 8.47 -6.96 -4.19
N PHE A 58 8.77 -5.72 -3.85
CA PHE A 58 7.96 -4.92 -2.96
C PHE A 58 6.89 -4.19 -3.75
N GLU A 59 5.67 -4.27 -3.28
CA GLU A 59 4.49 -3.64 -3.87
C GLU A 59 3.63 -3.00 -2.77
N PHE A 60 3.02 -1.88 -3.07
CA PHE A 60 2.04 -1.23 -2.20
C PHE A 60 1.11 -0.34 -3.02
N GLU A 61 0.00 0.04 -2.41
CA GLU A 61 -0.94 1.01 -2.95
C GLU A 61 -0.74 2.37 -2.28
N HIS A 62 -1.05 3.43 -3.00
CA HIS A 62 -0.98 4.81 -2.51
C HIS A 62 -2.11 5.65 -3.11
N ASN A 63 -2.41 6.78 -2.48
CA ASN A 63 -3.51 7.67 -2.86
C ASN A 63 -3.06 8.95 -3.58
N GLN A 64 -1.79 9.06 -3.94
CA GLN A 64 -1.22 10.29 -4.51
C GLN A 64 -0.90 10.16 -5.99
N LYS A 65 -1.01 11.29 -6.70
CA LYS A 65 -0.45 11.50 -8.03
C LYS A 65 0.77 12.39 -7.92
N GLY A 66 1.76 12.16 -8.77
CA GLY A 66 2.98 12.97 -8.80
C GLY A 66 4.21 12.24 -8.28
N PRO A 67 5.30 12.98 -7.98
CA PRO A 67 6.55 12.38 -7.55
C PRO A 67 6.41 11.73 -6.18
N LEU A 68 6.98 10.54 -6.05
CA LEU A 68 7.09 9.76 -4.82
C LEU A 68 8.54 9.32 -4.64
N ASP A 69 9.12 9.68 -3.51
CA ASP A 69 10.42 9.16 -3.06
C ASP A 69 10.17 8.04 -2.05
N ILE A 70 10.75 6.89 -2.31
CA ILE A 70 10.51 5.65 -1.57
C ILE A 70 11.82 5.17 -0.99
N GLU A 71 11.84 4.91 0.30
CA GLU A 71 12.94 4.25 0.99
C GLU A 71 12.44 2.97 1.63
N ILE A 72 13.09 1.85 1.31
CA ILE A 72 12.81 0.55 1.93
C ILE A 72 14.01 0.20 2.80
N SER A 73 13.78 0.10 4.10
CA SER A 73 14.77 -0.32 5.08
C SER A 73 14.45 -1.72 5.59
N ILE A 74 15.42 -2.64 5.50
CA ILE A 74 15.27 -4.03 5.90
C ILE A 74 16.12 -4.28 7.13
N TYR A 75 15.52 -4.90 8.15
CA TYR A 75 16.12 -5.17 9.47
C TYR A 75 16.12 -6.65 9.77
N ASN A 76 17.17 -7.13 10.40
CA ASN A 76 17.19 -8.48 10.99
C ASN A 76 16.40 -8.52 12.32
N ILE A 77 16.27 -9.70 12.91
CA ILE A 77 15.56 -9.89 14.18
C ILE A 77 16.21 -9.20 15.38
N SER A 78 17.49 -8.81 15.26
CA SER A 78 18.21 -8.01 16.28
C SER A 78 17.95 -6.51 16.14
N GLY A 79 17.16 -6.08 15.14
CA GLY A 79 16.89 -4.68 14.88
C GLY A 79 17.98 -3.93 14.13
N GLN A 80 18.98 -4.64 13.60
CA GLN A 80 20.02 -4.03 12.77
C GLN A 80 19.51 -3.86 11.35
N ARG A 81 19.70 -2.68 10.79
CA ARG A 81 19.40 -2.41 9.38
C ARG A 81 20.47 -3.09 8.50
N VAL A 82 20.03 -3.97 7.62
CA VAL A 82 20.91 -4.77 6.76
C VAL A 82 20.86 -4.32 5.31
N LYS A 83 19.81 -3.63 4.89
CA LYS A 83 19.64 -3.10 3.53
C LYS A 83 18.82 -1.82 3.53
N THR A 84 19.22 -0.89 2.67
CA THR A 84 18.44 0.28 2.29
C THR A 84 18.29 0.33 0.78
N ILE A 85 17.07 0.47 0.29
CA ILE A 85 16.75 0.65 -1.13
C ILE A 85 16.05 1.99 -1.26
N THR A 86 16.53 2.83 -2.16
CA THR A 86 15.91 4.13 -2.45
C THR A 86 15.50 4.18 -3.91
N GLU A 87 14.26 4.59 -4.16
CA GLU A 87 13.68 4.69 -5.48
C GLU A 87 12.82 5.94 -5.58
N SER A 88 12.84 6.56 -6.76
CA SER A 88 11.89 7.62 -7.10
C SER A 88 10.94 7.12 -8.17
N ARG A 89 9.66 7.34 -7.97
CA ARG A 89 8.59 6.95 -8.89
C ARG A 89 7.67 8.13 -9.13
N TYR A 90 6.95 8.08 -10.23
CA TYR A 90 5.87 9.02 -10.50
C TYR A 90 4.54 8.29 -10.40
N GLY A 91 3.74 8.63 -9.41
CA GLY A 91 2.44 8.01 -9.18
C GLY A 91 1.44 8.39 -10.27
N THR A 92 1.17 7.46 -11.17
CA THR A 92 0.16 7.58 -12.23
C THR A 92 -1.05 6.70 -11.97
N SER A 93 -0.88 5.69 -11.13
CA SER A 93 -1.90 4.73 -10.71
C SER A 93 -1.93 4.65 -9.19
N THR A 94 -2.86 3.87 -8.64
CA THR A 94 -2.96 3.62 -7.20
C THR A 94 -1.93 2.62 -6.68
N ARG A 95 -1.31 1.83 -7.56
CA ARG A 95 -0.28 0.86 -7.21
C ARG A 95 1.06 1.27 -7.79
N ILE A 96 2.10 1.15 -6.97
CA ILE A 96 3.46 1.40 -7.40
C ILE A 96 3.96 0.26 -8.31
N GLU A 97 4.82 0.60 -9.28
CA GLU A 97 5.57 -0.41 -10.01
C GLU A 97 6.48 -1.19 -9.06
N PRO A 98 6.54 -2.53 -9.18
CA PRO A 98 7.30 -3.36 -8.25
C PRO A 98 8.77 -2.97 -8.13
N ILE A 99 9.28 -2.93 -6.91
CA ILE A 99 10.69 -2.70 -6.61
C ILE A 99 11.34 -4.06 -6.32
N VAL A 100 12.25 -4.48 -7.17
CA VAL A 100 12.89 -5.80 -7.08
C VAL A 100 14.12 -5.75 -6.17
N TRP A 101 14.27 -6.76 -5.32
CA TRP A 101 15.42 -6.95 -4.46
C TRP A 101 15.89 -8.41 -4.47
N ASP A 102 17.19 -8.62 -4.53
CA ASP A 102 17.84 -9.92 -4.70
C ASP A 102 18.29 -10.60 -3.40
N GLY A 103 17.93 -10.06 -2.24
CA GLY A 103 18.31 -10.60 -0.93
C GLY A 103 19.73 -10.27 -0.48
N THR A 104 20.38 -9.26 -1.09
CA THR A 104 21.71 -8.82 -0.65
C THR A 104 21.63 -7.66 0.35
N SER A 105 22.58 -7.63 1.29
CA SER A 105 22.80 -6.50 2.19
C SER A 105 23.43 -5.31 1.46
N ASP A 106 23.63 -4.19 2.15
CA ASP A 106 24.26 -3.00 1.59
C ASP A 106 25.72 -3.24 1.18
N ASN A 107 26.41 -4.20 1.79
CA ASN A 107 27.77 -4.59 1.39
C ASN A 107 27.82 -5.62 0.24
N GLY A 108 26.69 -6.02 -0.32
CA GLY A 108 26.58 -6.96 -1.42
C GLY A 108 26.55 -8.44 -1.03
N SER A 109 26.66 -8.77 0.24
CA SER A 109 26.60 -10.16 0.71
C SER A 109 25.16 -10.67 0.76
N LYS A 110 24.93 -11.91 0.37
CA LYS A 110 23.61 -12.56 0.54
C LYS A 110 23.25 -12.65 2.02
N LEU A 111 22.03 -12.29 2.33
CA LEU A 111 21.49 -12.45 3.68
C LEU A 111 21.14 -13.91 3.95
N PRO A 112 21.38 -14.40 5.17
CA PRO A 112 21.03 -15.78 5.54
C PRO A 112 19.50 -15.97 5.57
N ALA A 113 19.09 -17.23 5.45
CA ALA A 113 17.71 -17.61 5.65
C ALA A 113 17.23 -17.19 7.06
N GLY A 114 16.04 -16.67 7.14
CA GLY A 114 15.48 -16.20 8.40
C GLY A 114 14.34 -15.21 8.19
N VAL A 115 13.89 -14.62 9.30
CA VAL A 115 12.83 -13.63 9.35
C VAL A 115 13.44 -12.23 9.44
N TYR A 116 12.91 -11.35 8.61
CA TYR A 116 13.29 -9.93 8.54
C TYR A 116 12.04 -9.07 8.64
N ILE A 117 12.20 -7.86 9.09
CA ILE A 117 11.16 -6.82 9.07
C ILE A 117 11.62 -5.75 8.08
N TYR A 118 10.73 -5.26 7.26
CA TYR A 118 11.01 -4.12 6.41
C TYR A 118 10.03 -3.00 6.62
N ASN A 119 10.53 -1.79 6.49
CA ASN A 119 9.78 -0.55 6.54
C ASN A 119 9.83 0.11 5.16
N VAL A 120 8.68 0.48 4.63
CA VAL A 120 8.57 1.34 3.46
C VAL A 120 8.20 2.73 3.92
N PHE A 121 9.06 3.68 3.63
CA PHE A 121 8.89 5.09 3.93
C PHE A 121 8.70 5.84 2.63
N VAL A 122 7.63 6.61 2.51
CA VAL A 122 7.27 7.32 1.29
C VAL A 122 7.11 8.80 1.58
N THR A 123 7.69 9.61 0.70
CA THR A 123 7.54 11.07 0.70
C THR A 123 6.96 11.51 -0.64
N ASN A 124 5.94 12.38 -0.63
CA ASN A 124 5.39 12.95 -1.84
C ASN A 124 6.03 14.31 -2.19
N GLY A 125 5.65 14.87 -3.35
CA GLY A 125 6.17 16.17 -3.81
C GLY A 125 5.82 17.36 -2.93
N LYS A 126 4.89 17.21 -1.97
CA LYS A 126 4.51 18.22 -0.97
C LYS A 126 5.22 18.02 0.37
N SER A 127 6.23 17.15 0.43
CA SER A 127 6.96 16.76 1.64
C SER A 127 6.11 16.09 2.73
N GLU A 128 4.95 15.57 2.38
CA GLU A 128 4.19 14.69 3.26
C GLU A 128 4.86 13.31 3.30
N LYS A 129 4.82 12.67 4.47
CA LYS A 129 5.54 11.43 4.75
C LYS A 129 4.60 10.42 5.38
N THR A 130 4.78 9.16 4.98
CA THR A 130 4.10 8.02 5.62
C THR A 130 5.00 6.81 5.61
N SER A 131 4.70 5.84 6.46
CA SER A 131 5.44 4.58 6.49
C SER A 131 4.54 3.39 6.80
N ALA A 132 4.94 2.23 6.34
CA ALA A 132 4.31 0.95 6.64
C ALA A 132 5.36 -0.14 6.85
N TYR A 133 5.05 -1.13 7.67
CA TYR A 133 5.93 -2.23 8.02
C TYR A 133 5.31 -3.56 7.59
N SER A 134 6.15 -4.50 7.24
CA SER A 134 5.74 -5.87 7.02
C SER A 134 6.88 -6.86 7.30
N LYS A 135 6.53 -8.14 7.34
CA LYS A 135 7.46 -9.24 7.56
C LYS A 135 7.90 -9.85 6.24
N LEU A 136 9.18 -10.16 6.16
CA LEU A 136 9.83 -10.83 5.03
C LEU A 136 10.51 -12.10 5.54
N VAL A 137 10.36 -13.19 4.80
CA VAL A 137 11.06 -14.45 5.08
C VAL A 137 11.98 -14.78 3.92
N ILE A 138 13.27 -15.00 4.22
CA ILE A 138 14.24 -15.56 3.29
C ILE A 138 14.35 -17.06 3.56
N SER A 139 14.17 -17.87 2.54
CA SER A 139 14.36 -19.31 2.59
C SER A 139 15.50 -19.74 1.66
N ASN A 140 16.06 -20.88 1.93
CA ASN A 140 17.12 -21.45 1.06
C ASN A 140 16.51 -22.22 -0.11
#